data_456bc0b9c7ce201d1a80cabac4bc87cf
#
_entry.id   456bc0b9c7ce201d1a80cabac4bc87cf
#
_cell.length_a   1.000
_cell.length_b   1.000
_cell.length_c   1.000
_cell.angle_alpha   90.00
_cell.angle_beta   90.00
_cell.angle_gamma   90.00
#
_symmetry.space_group_name_H-M   'P 1'
#
loop_
_entity.id
_entity.type
_entity.pdbx_description
1 polymer ?
#
loop_
_entity_poly.entity_id
_entity_poly.type
_entity_poly.pdbx_seq_one_letter_code
_entity_poly.pdbx_strand_id
1 'polypeptide(L)'
;MNPQKGVNPTQNPPFRQVLIDESTQATEPECLIPLVMGCKQLVLVGDHCQLGPVIMCKKAAKAGLAQSLFERLVLVGVKPIRLQVQYRMHPCLSEFPSSAFYEGTLQNGVTQSERVQAGVDFPWPVPTRPMMFYVQVGGGRG
;
A
#
# COMPACT_ATOMS: atom_id res chain seq x y z
N MET A 1 3.90 -45.60 -8.05
CA MET A 1 3.73 -44.16 -8.30
C MET A 1 2.24 -43.86 -8.42
N ASN A 2 1.66 -43.23 -7.42
CA ASN A 2 0.24 -42.90 -7.41
C ASN A 2 0.05 -41.58 -8.19
N PRO A 3 -0.74 -41.52 -9.28
CA PRO A 3 -1.00 -40.27 -9.96
C PRO A 3 -1.78 -39.35 -8.98
N GLN A 4 -1.20 -38.20 -8.68
CA GLN A 4 -1.91 -37.15 -7.93
C GLN A 4 -3.21 -36.87 -8.69
N LYS A 5 -4.34 -37.11 -8.03
CA LYS A 5 -5.65 -36.69 -8.52
C LYS A 5 -5.61 -35.19 -8.66
N GLY A 6 -5.58 -34.69 -9.89
CA GLY A 6 -5.69 -33.28 -10.17
C GLY A 6 -6.94 -32.74 -9.47
N VAL A 7 -6.77 -31.73 -8.65
CA VAL A 7 -7.88 -31.00 -8.05
C VAL A 7 -8.71 -30.44 -9.18
N ASN A 8 -9.92 -30.96 -9.36
CA ASN A 8 -10.83 -30.51 -10.39
C ASN A 8 -11.36 -29.12 -9.97
N PRO A 9 -10.99 -28.01 -10.63
CA PRO A 9 -11.31 -26.65 -10.16
C PRO A 9 -12.82 -26.36 -10.15
N THR A 10 -13.64 -27.23 -10.72
CA THR A 10 -15.07 -26.99 -10.95
C THR A 10 -16.00 -27.52 -9.86
N GLN A 11 -15.53 -28.32 -8.90
CA GLN A 11 -16.45 -28.99 -7.97
C GLN A 11 -16.67 -28.35 -6.61
N ASN A 12 -15.83 -27.44 -6.16
CA ASN A 12 -16.05 -26.50 -5.03
C ASN A 12 -14.85 -25.57 -4.99
N PRO A 13 -14.98 -24.31 -5.40
CA PRO A 13 -13.89 -23.36 -5.23
C PRO A 13 -13.57 -23.30 -3.73
N PRO A 14 -12.29 -23.46 -3.34
CA PRO A 14 -11.90 -23.45 -1.93
C PRO A 14 -12.26 -22.11 -1.26
N PHE A 15 -12.41 -21.05 -2.08
CA PHE A 15 -12.76 -19.72 -1.58
C PHE A 15 -13.80 -19.06 -2.51
N ARG A 16 -15.00 -18.81 -1.97
CA ARG A 16 -16.05 -18.05 -2.69
C ARG A 16 -15.77 -16.55 -2.69
N GLN A 17 -15.05 -16.09 -1.69
CA GLN A 17 -14.66 -14.69 -1.51
C GLN A 17 -13.15 -14.63 -1.31
N VAL A 18 -12.51 -13.67 -1.98
CA VAL A 18 -11.07 -13.41 -1.88
C VAL A 18 -10.89 -11.94 -1.54
N LEU A 19 -10.11 -11.67 -0.51
CA LEU A 19 -9.63 -10.34 -0.16
C LEU A 19 -8.12 -10.34 -0.32
N ILE A 20 -7.61 -9.36 -1.07
CA ILE A 20 -6.17 -9.15 -1.25
C ILE A 20 -5.84 -7.79 -0.67
N ASP A 21 -5.09 -7.81 0.43
CA ASP A 21 -4.53 -6.61 1.05
C ASP A 21 -3.20 -6.23 0.38
N GLU A 22 -2.84 -4.95 0.41
CA GLU A 22 -1.67 -4.41 -0.31
C GLU A 22 -1.63 -4.81 -1.80
N SER A 23 -2.80 -4.92 -2.42
CA SER A 23 -2.97 -5.42 -3.78
C SER A 23 -2.29 -4.57 -4.85
N THR A 24 -1.93 -3.34 -4.54
CA THR A 24 -1.14 -2.45 -5.42
C THR A 24 0.35 -2.83 -5.46
N GLN A 25 0.84 -3.60 -4.50
CA GLN A 25 2.23 -4.08 -4.45
C GLN A 25 2.41 -5.47 -5.09
N ALA A 26 1.32 -6.17 -5.36
CA ALA A 26 1.33 -7.46 -6.05
C ALA A 26 1.26 -7.28 -7.56
N THR A 27 1.98 -8.13 -8.30
CA THR A 27 1.82 -8.21 -9.75
C THR A 27 0.44 -8.79 -10.11
N GLU A 28 -0.08 -8.46 -11.27
CA GLU A 28 -1.37 -9.00 -11.71
C GLU A 28 -1.40 -10.54 -11.73
N PRO A 29 -0.38 -11.26 -12.23
CA PRO A 29 -0.35 -12.73 -12.18
C PRO A 29 -0.45 -13.29 -10.75
N GLU A 30 0.17 -12.66 -9.76
CA GLU A 30 0.06 -13.08 -8.35
C GLU A 30 -1.37 -12.94 -7.84
N CYS A 31 -2.04 -11.84 -8.14
CA CYS A 31 -3.44 -11.63 -7.78
C CYS A 31 -4.38 -12.66 -8.45
N LEU A 32 -4.07 -13.13 -9.65
CA LEU A 32 -4.90 -14.06 -10.38
C LEU A 32 -4.90 -15.49 -9.78
N ILE A 33 -3.85 -15.89 -9.07
CA ILE A 33 -3.72 -17.23 -8.48
C ILE A 33 -4.96 -17.63 -7.66
N PRO A 34 -5.41 -16.89 -6.65
CA PRO A 34 -6.61 -17.24 -5.91
C PRO A 34 -7.91 -17.06 -6.72
N LEU A 35 -7.91 -16.21 -7.75
CA LEU A 35 -9.11 -15.90 -8.52
C LEU A 35 -9.48 -17.03 -9.49
N VAL A 36 -8.50 -17.67 -10.14
CA VAL A 36 -8.74 -18.78 -11.09
C VAL A 36 -9.29 -20.03 -10.40
N MET A 37 -9.26 -20.08 -9.07
CA MET A 37 -9.84 -21.18 -8.29
C MET A 37 -11.37 -21.09 -8.14
N GLY A 38 -12.03 -20.17 -8.84
CA GLY A 38 -13.50 -20.07 -8.88
C GLY A 38 -14.09 -19.05 -7.90
N CYS A 39 -13.33 -18.05 -7.53
CA CYS A 39 -13.78 -16.90 -6.73
C CYS A 39 -15.00 -16.22 -7.39
N LYS A 40 -16.01 -15.88 -6.57
CA LYS A 40 -17.21 -15.15 -7.01
C LYS A 40 -17.22 -13.69 -6.58
N GLN A 41 -16.46 -13.36 -5.56
CA GLN A 41 -16.37 -12.01 -5.02
C GLN A 41 -14.92 -11.70 -4.68
N LEU A 42 -14.43 -10.60 -5.23
CA LEU A 42 -13.07 -10.09 -4.99
C LEU A 42 -13.14 -8.74 -4.31
N VAL A 43 -12.35 -8.58 -3.25
CA VAL A 43 -12.09 -7.29 -2.61
C VAL A 43 -10.59 -7.03 -2.71
N LEU A 44 -10.22 -5.93 -3.35
CA LEU A 44 -8.84 -5.45 -3.42
C LEU A 44 -8.70 -4.27 -2.46
N VAL A 45 -7.75 -4.34 -1.56
CA VAL A 45 -7.36 -3.25 -0.67
C VAL A 45 -5.95 -2.83 -1.05
N GLY A 46 -5.70 -1.53 -1.14
CA GLY A 46 -4.39 -1.01 -1.52
C GLY A 46 -4.41 0.48 -1.80
N ASP A 47 -3.24 1.03 -2.03
CA ASP A 47 -3.05 2.45 -2.28
C ASP A 47 -2.14 2.66 -3.50
N HIS A 48 -2.72 3.07 -4.60
CA HIS A 48 -2.00 3.29 -5.86
C HIS A 48 -1.13 4.56 -5.86
N CYS A 49 -1.23 5.39 -4.84
CA CYS A 49 -0.33 6.53 -4.62
C CYS A 49 0.95 6.14 -3.88
N GLN A 50 1.03 4.89 -3.39
CA GLN A 50 2.23 4.32 -2.77
C GLN A 50 3.02 3.46 -3.76
N LEU A 51 4.00 2.70 -3.24
CA LEU A 51 4.86 1.87 -4.08
C LEU A 51 4.07 0.75 -4.77
N GLY A 52 4.30 0.59 -6.06
CA GLY A 52 3.78 -0.52 -6.86
C GLY A 52 4.63 -1.80 -6.76
N PRO A 53 4.35 -2.81 -7.59
CA PRO A 53 5.10 -4.06 -7.62
C PRO A 53 6.59 -3.85 -7.90
N VAL A 54 7.45 -4.53 -7.15
CA VAL A 54 8.91 -4.48 -7.34
C VAL A 54 9.31 -5.49 -8.40
N ILE A 55 9.74 -4.99 -9.57
CA ILE A 55 10.15 -5.83 -10.71
C ILE A 55 11.64 -5.62 -10.98
N MET A 56 12.45 -6.64 -10.72
CA MET A 56 13.90 -6.59 -10.92
C MET A 56 14.30 -6.45 -12.40
N CYS A 57 13.55 -7.05 -13.30
CA CYS A 57 13.81 -6.97 -14.72
C CYS A 57 13.18 -5.71 -15.33
N LYS A 58 14.01 -4.73 -15.68
CA LYS A 58 13.55 -3.46 -16.29
C LYS A 58 12.74 -3.66 -17.58
N LYS A 59 13.06 -4.68 -18.39
CA LYS A 59 12.32 -4.98 -19.61
C LYS A 59 10.91 -5.50 -19.30
N ALA A 60 10.79 -6.40 -18.31
CA ALA A 60 9.51 -6.92 -17.86
C ALA A 60 8.61 -5.80 -17.24
N ALA A 61 9.22 -4.91 -16.44
CA ALA A 61 8.50 -3.76 -15.88
C ALA A 61 7.94 -2.87 -17.00
N LYS A 62 8.76 -2.52 -18.00
CA LYS A 62 8.33 -1.73 -19.18
C LYS A 62 7.28 -2.44 -20.04
N ALA A 63 7.29 -3.77 -20.06
CA ALA A 63 6.29 -4.57 -20.77
C ALA A 63 4.93 -4.70 -20.02
N GLY A 64 4.79 -4.02 -18.88
CA GLY A 64 3.52 -3.95 -18.14
C GLY A 64 3.46 -4.80 -16.87
N LEU A 65 4.50 -5.60 -16.54
CA LEU A 65 4.47 -6.45 -15.34
C LEU A 65 4.46 -5.62 -14.03
N ALA A 66 4.90 -4.36 -14.08
CA ALA A 66 4.86 -3.44 -12.94
C ALA A 66 3.47 -2.85 -12.66
N GLN A 67 2.49 -3.07 -13.55
CA GLN A 67 1.11 -2.65 -13.32
C GLN A 67 0.39 -3.67 -12.45
N SER A 68 -0.20 -3.22 -11.35
CA SER A 68 -1.04 -4.08 -10.51
C SER A 68 -2.43 -4.28 -11.09
N LEU A 69 -3.11 -5.36 -10.69
CA LEU A 69 -4.52 -5.58 -11.02
C LEU A 69 -5.40 -4.41 -10.54
N PHE A 70 -5.10 -3.86 -9.34
CA PHE A 70 -5.80 -2.71 -8.78
C PHE A 70 -5.75 -1.51 -9.72
N GLU A 71 -4.53 -1.10 -10.13
CA GLU A 71 -4.34 0.04 -11.04
C GLU A 71 -5.02 -0.20 -12.39
N ARG A 72 -4.89 -1.40 -12.94
CA ARG A 72 -5.53 -1.72 -14.21
C ARG A 72 -7.06 -1.58 -14.13
N LEU A 73 -7.68 -2.05 -13.05
CA LEU A 73 -9.12 -1.91 -12.85
C LEU A 73 -9.54 -0.43 -12.73
N VAL A 74 -8.77 0.39 -12.03
CA VAL A 74 -9.01 1.84 -11.97
C VAL A 74 -8.94 2.48 -13.35
N LEU A 75 -7.91 2.12 -14.14
CA LEU A 75 -7.74 2.65 -15.50
C LEU A 75 -8.87 2.26 -16.44
N VAL A 76 -9.48 1.09 -16.29
CA VAL A 76 -10.65 0.69 -17.08
C VAL A 76 -11.98 1.22 -16.51
N GLY A 77 -11.93 2.09 -15.51
CA GLY A 77 -13.09 2.82 -15.02
C GLY A 77 -13.77 2.24 -13.77
N VAL A 78 -13.22 1.21 -13.13
CA VAL A 78 -13.72 0.75 -11.84
C VAL A 78 -13.40 1.79 -10.78
N LYS A 79 -14.42 2.35 -10.15
CA LYS A 79 -14.25 3.40 -9.14
C LYS A 79 -13.91 2.77 -7.79
N PRO A 80 -12.75 3.08 -7.19
CA PRO A 80 -12.41 2.62 -5.86
C PRO A 80 -13.20 3.40 -4.78
N ILE A 81 -13.43 2.74 -3.65
CA ILE A 81 -13.92 3.41 -2.43
C ILE A 81 -12.70 3.94 -1.68
N ARG A 82 -12.62 5.26 -1.50
CA ARG A 82 -11.47 5.89 -0.85
C ARG A 82 -11.70 6.04 0.64
N LEU A 83 -10.77 5.51 1.43
CA LEU A 83 -10.67 5.79 2.86
C LEU A 83 -9.87 7.08 3.05
N GLN A 84 -10.45 8.08 3.73
CA GLN A 84 -9.85 9.41 3.83
C GLN A 84 -9.32 9.75 5.22
N VAL A 85 -9.65 8.95 6.24
CA VAL A 85 -9.26 9.24 7.62
C VAL A 85 -8.08 8.36 8.02
N GLN A 86 -6.95 8.97 8.37
CA GLN A 86 -5.79 8.28 8.92
C GLN A 86 -5.77 8.35 10.45
N TYR A 87 -5.35 7.26 11.10
CA TYR A 87 -5.25 7.12 12.55
C TYR A 87 -3.84 6.80 13.04
N ARG A 88 -2.86 6.72 12.15
CA ARG A 88 -1.49 6.27 12.44
C ARG A 88 -0.57 7.43 12.79
N MET A 89 -0.51 8.43 11.92
CA MET A 89 0.50 9.48 11.99
C MET A 89 0.06 10.63 12.91
N HIS A 90 1.05 11.28 13.51
CA HIS A 90 0.86 12.61 14.07
C HIS A 90 0.34 13.58 12.97
N PRO A 91 -0.63 14.46 13.25
CA PRO A 91 -1.22 15.34 12.23
C PRO A 91 -0.22 16.12 11.40
N CYS A 92 0.86 16.65 11.99
CA CYS A 92 1.86 17.38 11.20
C CYS A 92 2.66 16.51 10.22
N LEU A 93 2.76 15.19 10.47
CA LEU A 93 3.44 14.28 9.55
C LEU A 93 2.55 13.90 8.35
N SER A 94 1.24 14.01 8.50
CA SER A 94 0.28 13.72 7.41
C SER A 94 0.08 14.90 6.45
N GLU A 95 0.48 16.10 6.82
CA GLU A 95 0.29 17.31 5.99
C GLU A 95 0.94 17.17 4.60
N PHE A 96 2.21 16.79 4.56
CA PHE A 96 2.94 16.64 3.30
C PHE A 96 2.40 15.51 2.43
N PRO A 97 2.24 14.26 2.90
CA PRO A 97 1.63 13.20 2.10
C PRO A 97 0.23 13.55 1.61
N SER A 98 -0.59 14.18 2.46
CA SER A 98 -1.94 14.62 2.08
C SER A 98 -1.91 15.55 0.88
N SER A 99 -1.07 16.59 0.95
CA SER A 99 -0.96 17.58 -0.14
C SER A 99 -0.31 17.02 -1.39
N ALA A 100 0.74 16.20 -1.25
CA ALA A 100 1.53 15.72 -2.37
C ALA A 100 0.87 14.59 -3.17
N PHE A 101 0.11 13.69 -2.49
CA PHE A 101 -0.39 12.45 -3.07
C PHE A 101 -1.90 12.26 -2.99
N TYR A 102 -2.58 13.01 -2.11
CA TYR A 102 -4.01 12.79 -1.83
C TYR A 102 -4.84 14.08 -1.97
N GLU A 103 -4.37 15.04 -2.77
CA GLU A 103 -5.10 16.29 -3.10
C GLU A 103 -5.51 17.12 -1.86
N GLY A 104 -4.78 16.98 -0.74
CA GLY A 104 -5.09 17.62 0.52
C GLY A 104 -6.33 17.08 1.23
N THR A 105 -6.88 15.95 0.79
CA THR A 105 -8.16 15.43 1.29
C THR A 105 -8.02 14.44 2.45
N LEU A 106 -6.79 14.06 2.83
CA LEU A 106 -6.56 13.16 3.95
C LEU A 106 -6.89 13.86 5.26
N GLN A 107 -7.75 13.25 6.06
CA GLN A 107 -8.19 13.76 7.36
C GLN A 107 -7.47 13.01 8.50
N ASN A 108 -7.26 13.70 9.63
CA ASN A 108 -6.69 13.09 10.82
C ASN A 108 -7.81 12.65 11.77
N GLY A 109 -7.90 11.36 12.04
CA GLY A 109 -8.77 10.79 13.06
C GLY A 109 -8.13 10.76 14.46
N VAL A 110 -6.94 11.36 14.60
CA VAL A 110 -6.18 11.47 15.85
C VAL A 110 -5.73 12.90 16.06
N THR A 111 -5.62 13.28 17.32
CA THR A 111 -5.11 14.60 17.73
C THR A 111 -3.60 14.57 17.92
N GLN A 112 -2.98 15.76 18.00
CA GLN A 112 -1.56 15.89 18.32
C GLN A 112 -1.23 15.27 19.67
N SER A 113 -2.06 15.53 20.70
CA SER A 113 -1.85 15.01 22.05
C SER A 113 -1.89 13.49 22.15
N GLU A 114 -2.71 12.84 21.35
CA GLU A 114 -2.77 11.37 21.27
C GLU A 114 -1.54 10.74 20.63
N ARG A 115 -0.73 11.53 19.92
CA ARG A 115 0.48 11.07 19.21
C ARG A 115 1.78 11.60 19.83
N VAL A 116 1.72 12.22 21.00
CA VAL A 116 2.92 12.52 21.80
C VAL A 116 3.39 11.21 22.44
N GLN A 117 4.62 10.81 22.15
CA GLN A 117 5.23 9.64 22.80
C GLN A 117 5.66 10.03 24.23
N ALA A 118 4.97 9.48 25.21
CA ALA A 118 5.35 9.60 26.59
C ALA A 118 6.72 8.91 26.83
N GLY A 119 7.65 9.61 27.49
CA GLY A 119 8.95 9.04 27.87
C GLY A 119 10.07 9.16 26.81
N VAL A 120 9.81 9.80 25.68
CA VAL A 120 10.85 10.14 24.70
C VAL A 120 11.16 11.64 24.82
N ASP A 121 12.29 11.96 25.46
CA ASP A 121 12.82 13.32 25.52
C ASP A 121 13.74 13.56 24.31
N PHE A 122 13.16 13.97 23.21
CA PHE A 122 13.90 14.35 22.03
C PHE A 122 13.80 15.87 21.84
N PRO A 123 14.93 16.59 21.63
CA PRO A 123 14.95 18.05 21.50
C PRO A 123 14.43 18.50 20.13
N TRP A 124 13.15 18.37 19.92
CA TRP A 124 12.51 18.84 18.68
C TRP A 124 12.70 20.36 18.53
N PRO A 125 13.10 20.85 17.34
CA PRO A 125 13.23 22.30 17.09
C PRO A 125 11.91 23.05 17.36
N VAL A 126 10.78 22.40 17.11
CA VAL A 126 9.45 22.87 17.47
C VAL A 126 8.79 21.78 18.33
N PRO A 127 8.54 22.02 19.63
CA PRO A 127 8.06 20.98 20.56
C PRO A 127 6.74 20.30 20.14
N THR A 128 5.88 21.01 19.40
CA THR A 128 4.60 20.48 18.91
C THR A 128 4.68 19.81 17.54
N ARG A 129 5.87 19.80 16.92
CA ARG A 129 6.11 19.21 15.60
C ARG A 129 7.23 18.18 15.68
N PRO A 130 6.93 16.89 15.83
CA PRO A 130 7.94 15.84 15.88
C PRO A 130 8.49 15.55 14.47
N MET A 131 9.11 16.55 13.88
CA MET A 131 9.68 16.50 12.54
C MET A 131 10.84 17.50 12.45
N MET A 132 11.98 17.04 11.92
CA MET A 132 13.10 17.92 11.59
C MET A 132 13.87 17.37 10.39
N PHE A 133 14.59 18.28 9.73
CA PHE A 133 15.57 17.91 8.73
C PHE A 133 16.96 18.25 9.27
N TYR A 134 17.81 17.24 9.40
CA TYR A 134 19.18 17.41 9.89
C TYR A 134 20.18 17.12 8.77
N VAL A 135 21.04 18.09 8.49
CA VAL A 135 22.12 17.93 7.50
C VAL A 135 23.41 17.68 8.27
N GLN A 136 23.94 16.48 8.16
CA GLN A 136 25.27 16.17 8.66
C GLN A 136 26.29 16.39 7.53
N VAL A 137 27.10 17.42 7.66
CA VAL A 137 28.26 17.61 6.81
C VAL A 137 29.36 16.71 7.36
N GLY A 138 29.76 15.68 6.61
CA GLY A 138 30.86 14.82 6.98
C GLY A 138 32.14 15.65 7.10
N GLY A 139 32.68 15.80 8.30
CA GLY A 139 34.04 16.29 8.49
C GLY A 139 34.99 15.25 7.91
N GLY A 140 35.53 15.53 6.72
CA GLY A 140 36.65 14.76 6.22
C GLY A 140 37.78 14.87 7.23
N ARG A 141 38.16 13.76 7.88
CA ARG A 141 39.43 13.67 8.55
C ARG A 141 40.46 13.64 7.43
N GLY A 142 41.23 14.77 7.29
CA GLY A 142 42.46 14.80 6.51
C GLY A 142 43.51 13.86 7.10
#